data_b62b7feb3d01ed44a1d3caed00182ac5
#
_entry.id   b62b7feb3d01ed44a1d3caed00182ac5
#
_cell.length_a   1.000
_cell.length_b   1.000
_cell.length_c   1.000
_cell.angle_alpha   90.00
_cell.angle_beta   90.00
_cell.angle_gamma   90.00
#
_symmetry.space_group_name_H-M   'P 1'
#
loop_
_entity.id
_entity.type
_entity.pdbx_description
1 polymer ?
#
loop_
_entity_poly.entity_id
_entity_poly.type
_entity_poly.pdbx_seq_one_letter_code
_entity_poly.pdbx_strand_id
1 'polypeptide(L)'
;MQVNFGRKENEFKVPHYKVGDEVLAFSYISGIFFVGTISAITSYADNNQSVVNYTIMIDETKGVPNVPEELVFDNKDDAYEWTVRLQNELSASY
;
A
#
# COMPACT_ATOMS: atom_id res chain seq x y z
N MET A 1 -28.03 4.82 -20.23
CA MET A 1 -27.39 4.35 -20.11
C MET A 1 -26.68 4.15 -19.85
N GLN A 2 -26.29 4.22 -19.57
CA GLN A 2 -25.44 3.91 -19.18
C GLN A 2 -24.54 3.73 -19.25
N VAL A 3 -24.46 4.07 -19.07
CA VAL A 3 -23.59 3.85 -19.12
C VAL A 3 -22.73 3.45 -18.87
N ASN A 4 -22.34 3.43 -18.63
CA ASN A 4 -21.24 2.94 -18.31
C ASN A 4 -20.73 2.38 -18.21
N PHE A 5 -21.22 2.97 -18.07
CA PHE A 5 -21.13 2.08 -18.07
C PHE A 5 -20.37 1.09 -17.99
N GLY A 6 -20.35 0.65 -17.55
CA GLY A 6 -19.83 -0.61 -17.29
C GLY A 6 -18.35 -0.73 -17.23
N ARG A 7 -17.79 -0.02 -16.49
CA ARG A 7 -16.34 0.09 -16.41
C ARG A 7 -15.87 -0.42 -15.08
N LYS A 8 -16.24 -1.63 -14.77
CA LYS A 8 -15.91 -2.21 -13.49
C LYS A 8 -14.44 -2.28 -13.21
N GLU A 9 -13.67 -2.58 -14.24
CA GLU A 9 -12.22 -2.67 -14.11
C GLU A 9 -11.58 -1.33 -13.82
N ASN A 10 -12.33 -0.24 -14.01
CA ASN A 10 -11.81 1.11 -13.81
C ASN A 10 -12.36 1.76 -12.54
N GLU A 11 -13.06 1.01 -11.73
CA GLU A 11 -13.59 1.53 -10.47
C GLU A 11 -12.47 1.66 -9.45
N PHE A 12 -12.66 2.57 -8.50
CA PHE A 12 -11.70 2.74 -7.44
C PHE A 12 -11.58 1.47 -6.61
N LYS A 13 -10.35 1.10 -6.33
CA LYS A 13 -10.06 0.00 -5.46
C LYS A 13 -10.48 0.35 -4.04
N VAL A 14 -11.08 -0.59 -3.33
CA VAL A 14 -11.48 -0.38 -1.95
C VAL A 14 -10.24 -0.50 -1.06
N PRO A 15 -9.95 0.51 -0.25
CA PRO A 15 -8.78 0.42 0.65
C PRO A 15 -8.95 -0.72 1.65
N HIS A 16 -7.86 -1.44 1.88
CA HIS A 16 -7.84 -2.54 2.84
C HIS A 16 -7.79 -2.04 4.28
N TYR A 17 -7.22 -0.86 4.48
CA TYR A 17 -7.06 -0.25 5.80
C TYR A 17 -7.83 1.04 5.87
N LYS A 18 -8.00 1.57 7.08
CA LYS A 18 -8.70 2.82 7.28
C LYS A 18 -7.89 3.75 8.16
N VAL A 19 -8.26 5.02 8.14
CA VAL A 19 -7.63 6.04 8.96
C VAL A 19 -7.73 5.62 10.41
N GLY A 20 -6.59 5.68 11.12
CA GLY A 20 -6.51 5.27 12.51
C GLY A 20 -5.93 3.88 12.71
N ASP A 21 -5.84 3.08 11.66
CA ASP A 21 -5.25 1.74 11.79
C ASP A 21 -3.75 1.84 12.00
N GLU A 22 -3.24 1.00 12.89
CA GLU A 22 -1.80 0.86 13.10
C GLU A 22 -1.30 -0.25 12.20
N VAL A 23 -0.25 0.04 11.45
CA VAL A 23 0.25 -0.88 10.43
C VAL A 23 1.77 -0.93 10.42
N LEU A 24 2.29 -1.98 9.79
CA LEU A 24 3.71 -2.12 9.47
C LEU A 24 3.86 -1.80 7.99
N ALA A 25 4.85 -1.02 7.63
CA ALA A 25 5.05 -0.64 6.24
C ALA A 25 6.52 -0.67 5.87
N PHE A 26 6.79 -0.79 4.57
CA PHE A 26 8.15 -0.78 4.06
C PHE A 26 8.42 0.54 3.35
N SER A 27 9.57 1.14 3.62
CA SER A 27 9.99 2.38 2.96
C SER A 27 11.00 2.07 1.87
N TYR A 28 10.69 2.42 0.63
CA TYR A 28 11.61 2.30 -0.49
C TYR A 28 12.84 3.16 -0.30
N ILE A 29 12.65 4.34 0.29
CA ILE A 29 13.70 5.34 0.35
C ILE A 29 14.79 4.91 1.30
N SER A 30 14.40 4.40 2.46
CA SER A 30 15.38 4.01 3.48
C SER A 30 15.65 2.51 3.47
N GLY A 31 14.80 1.72 2.81
CA GLY A 31 14.97 0.28 2.75
C GLY A 31 14.68 -0.43 4.06
N ILE A 32 13.86 0.18 4.91
CA ILE A 32 13.54 -0.41 6.22
C ILE A 32 12.03 -0.47 6.43
N PHE A 33 11.62 -1.33 7.33
CA PHE A 33 10.25 -1.39 7.79
C PHE A 33 10.04 -0.39 8.93
N PHE A 34 8.83 0.12 9.02
CA PHE A 34 8.47 1.02 10.10
C PHE A 34 7.01 0.77 10.52
N VAL A 35 6.69 1.14 11.74
CA VAL A 35 5.33 1.03 12.28
C VAL A 35 4.76 2.43 12.38
N GLY A 36 3.50 2.57 12.02
CA GLY A 36 2.84 3.86 12.10
C GLY A 36 1.33 3.74 12.02
N THR A 37 0.68 4.89 12.04
CA THR A 37 -0.77 4.98 12.01
C THR A 37 -1.20 5.68 10.72
N ILE A 38 -2.19 5.11 10.07
CA ILE A 38 -2.72 5.68 8.83
C ILE A 38 -3.45 6.98 9.16
N SER A 39 -3.01 8.07 8.54
CA SER A 39 -3.61 9.38 8.74
C SER A 39 -4.43 9.84 7.54
N ALA A 40 -4.15 9.31 6.36
CA ALA A 40 -4.88 9.68 5.14
C ALA A 40 -4.81 8.56 4.14
N ILE A 41 -5.83 8.50 3.29
CA ILE A 41 -5.93 7.49 2.24
C ILE A 41 -6.20 8.22 0.94
N THR A 42 -5.43 7.90 -0.09
CA THR A 42 -5.62 8.46 -1.42
C THR A 42 -5.92 7.34 -2.39
N SER A 43 -7.04 7.47 -3.09
CA SER A 43 -7.42 6.51 -4.11
C SER A 43 -7.35 7.18 -5.48
N TYR A 44 -6.87 6.44 -6.45
CA TYR A 44 -6.73 6.95 -7.81
C TYR A 44 -7.11 5.85 -8.80
N ALA A 45 -7.87 6.21 -9.81
CA ALA A 45 -8.26 5.27 -10.84
C ALA A 45 -8.25 5.96 -12.20
N ASP A 46 -7.75 5.25 -13.20
CA ASP A 46 -7.82 5.72 -14.58
C ASP A 46 -8.15 4.53 -15.48
N ASN A 47 -7.92 4.67 -16.78
CA ASN A 47 -8.27 3.61 -17.73
C ASN A 47 -7.44 2.36 -17.57
N ASN A 48 -6.30 2.46 -16.91
CA ASN A 48 -5.34 1.38 -16.85
C ASN A 48 -5.22 0.76 -15.47
N GLN A 49 -5.53 1.51 -14.42
CA GLN A 49 -5.25 1.03 -13.08
C GLN A 49 -6.11 1.71 -12.04
N SER A 50 -6.19 1.07 -10.90
CA SER A 50 -6.77 1.63 -9.69
C SER A 50 -5.78 1.36 -8.57
N VAL A 51 -5.39 2.40 -7.85
CA VAL A 51 -4.38 2.29 -6.80
C VAL A 51 -4.85 2.94 -5.52
N VAL A 52 -4.33 2.45 -4.42
CA VAL A 52 -4.57 3.02 -3.09
C VAL A 52 -3.20 3.29 -2.46
N ASN A 53 -3.04 4.50 -1.97
CA ASN A 53 -1.84 4.91 -1.25
C ASN A 53 -2.23 5.42 0.12
N TYR A 54 -1.34 5.27 1.08
CA TYR A 54 -1.58 5.69 2.45
C TYR A 54 -0.53 6.69 2.89
N THR A 55 -0.94 7.63 3.71
CA THR A 55 -0.01 8.45 4.49
C THR A 55 0.05 7.85 5.88
N ILE A 56 1.24 7.48 6.30
CA ILE A 56 1.44 6.77 7.56
C ILE A 56 2.29 7.62 8.48
N MET A 57 1.76 7.96 9.64
CA MET A 57 2.45 8.79 10.62
C MET A 57 3.24 7.90 11.57
N ILE A 58 4.53 8.17 11.67
CA ILE A 58 5.40 7.47 12.60
C ILE A 58 5.24 8.06 14.00
N ASP A 59 5.13 9.38 14.06
CA ASP A 59 4.84 10.07 15.31
C ASP A 59 4.02 11.32 14.99
N GLU A 60 3.89 12.24 15.93
CA GLU A 60 3.02 13.41 15.78
C GLU A 60 3.53 14.39 14.73
N THR A 61 4.81 14.34 14.40
CA THR A 61 5.41 15.30 13.50
C THR A 61 6.01 14.69 12.25
N LYS A 62 6.16 13.36 12.19
CA LYS A 62 6.82 12.70 11.08
C LYS A 62 5.88 11.70 10.43
N GLY A 63 5.82 11.75 9.12
CA GLY A 63 4.99 10.83 8.37
C GLY A 63 5.62 10.50 7.03
N VAL A 64 5.14 9.41 6.45
CA VAL A 64 5.57 8.95 5.12
C VAL A 64 4.35 9.01 4.22
N PRO A 65 4.34 9.88 3.22
CA PRO A 65 3.20 10.00 2.32
C PRO A 65 3.31 9.00 1.17
N ASN A 66 2.17 8.74 0.55
CA ASN A 66 2.09 7.98 -0.70
C ASN A 66 2.72 6.60 -0.62
N VAL A 67 2.46 5.89 0.48
CA VAL A 67 2.92 4.51 0.64
C VAL A 67 1.94 3.61 -0.11
N PRO A 68 2.40 2.87 -1.13
CA PRO A 68 1.50 1.99 -1.87
C PRO A 68 0.94 0.89 -0.97
N GLU A 69 -0.29 0.48 -1.26
CA GLU A 69 -0.96 -0.52 -0.43
C GLU A 69 -0.17 -1.83 -0.35
N GLU A 70 0.51 -2.21 -1.43
CA GLU A 70 1.27 -3.45 -1.43
C GLU A 70 2.47 -3.44 -0.50
N LEU A 71 2.84 -2.28 0.03
CA LEU A 71 3.93 -2.15 0.99
C LEU A 71 3.44 -1.97 2.42
N VAL A 72 2.15 -2.18 2.66
CA VAL A 72 1.55 -2.06 3.99
C VAL A 72 1.08 -3.44 4.43
N PHE A 73 1.41 -3.82 5.64
CA PHE A 73 1.17 -5.17 6.15
C PHE A 73 0.46 -5.12 7.49
N ASP A 74 -0.35 -6.14 7.76
CA ASP A 74 -1.07 -6.26 9.03
C ASP A 74 -0.14 -6.60 10.18
N ASN A 75 0.89 -7.42 9.89
CA ASN A 75 1.73 -7.96 10.94
C ASN A 75 3.08 -8.35 10.35
N LYS A 76 3.99 -8.77 11.24
CA LYS A 76 5.34 -9.14 10.87
C LYS A 76 5.41 -10.36 9.97
N ASP A 77 4.47 -11.29 10.14
CA ASP A 77 4.49 -12.53 9.36
C ASP A 77 4.23 -12.25 7.89
N ASP A 78 3.26 -11.39 7.62
CA ASP A 78 2.96 -11.01 6.23
C ASP A 78 4.12 -10.28 5.60
N ALA A 79 4.74 -9.39 6.36
CA ALA A 79 5.91 -8.64 5.88
C ALA A 79 7.07 -9.57 5.59
N TYR A 80 7.27 -10.57 6.46
CA TYR A 80 8.33 -11.55 6.27
C TYR A 80 8.11 -12.37 5.00
N GLU A 81 6.88 -12.83 4.79
CA GLU A 81 6.55 -13.58 3.59
C GLU A 81 6.79 -12.79 2.33
N TRP A 82 6.45 -11.51 2.36
CA TRP A 82 6.71 -10.63 1.23
C TRP A 82 8.21 -10.54 0.94
N THR A 83 9.01 -10.40 2.00
CA THR A 83 10.47 -10.32 1.88
C THR A 83 11.04 -11.58 1.26
N VAL A 84 10.58 -12.74 1.70
CA VAL A 84 11.04 -14.03 1.18
C VAL A 84 10.68 -14.17 -0.29
N ARG A 85 9.46 -13.80 -0.66
CA ARG A 85 9.03 -13.85 -2.05
C ARG A 85 9.88 -12.96 -2.93
N LEU A 86 10.17 -11.75 -2.44
CA LEU A 86 10.99 -10.80 -3.19
C LEU A 86 12.39 -11.34 -3.40
N GLN A 87 12.99 -11.94 -2.37
CA GLN A 87 14.31 -12.54 -2.49
C GLN A 87 14.31 -13.68 -3.50
N ASN A 88 13.29 -14.50 -3.48
CA ASN A 88 13.17 -15.60 -4.43
C ASN A 88 13.07 -15.11 -5.87
N GLU A 89 12.31 -14.05 -6.07
CA GLU A 89 12.18 -13.47 -7.41
C GLU A 89 13.50 -12.90 -7.90
N LEU A 90 14.21 -12.21 -7.02
CA LEU A 90 15.51 -11.66 -7.37
C LEU A 90 16.53 -12.76 -7.67
N SER A 91 16.51 -13.82 -6.87
CA SER A 91 17.41 -14.96 -7.12
C SER A 91 17.12 -15.64 -8.43
N ALA A 92 15.85 -15.73 -8.79
CA ALA A 92 15.45 -16.36 -10.04
C ALA A 92 15.86 -15.55 -11.27
N SER A 93 16.12 -14.23 -11.08
CA SER A 93 16.53 -13.38 -12.18
C SER A 93 18.01 -13.50 -12.52
N TYR A 94 18.76 -14.12 -11.68
CA TYR A 94 20.18 -14.34 -11.92
C TYR A 94 20.41 -15.77 -12.36
#